data_08adf2663f796396abddf22fa0fe98e1
#
_entry.id   08adf2663f796396abddf22fa0fe98e1
#
_cell.length_a   1.000
_cell.length_b   1.000
_cell.length_c   1.000
_cell.angle_alpha   90.00
_cell.angle_beta   90.00
_cell.angle_gamma   90.00
#
_symmetry.space_group_name_H-M   'P 1'
#
loop_
_entity.id
_entity.type
_entity.pdbx_description
1 polymer ?
#
loop_
_entity_poly.entity_id
_entity_poly.type
_entity_poly.pdbx_seq_one_letter_code
_entity_poly.pdbx_strand_id
1 'polypeptide(L)'
;MQKLISIKLFLKKIRKFILKTYAKKNIKSYVEPLYVNNLCRFTKSTTLGRNCHFNGIDIRGAGNITIGDNFHSGTDLLLLTDIHNYNGKALPYDDTKIIKDI
;
A
#
# COMPACT_ATOMS: atom_id res chain seq x y z
N MET A 1 -36.59 2.71 -5.71
CA MET A 1 -35.54 3.20 -4.80
C MET A 1 -34.73 2.09 -4.16
N GLN A 2 -35.34 1.04 -3.59
CA GLN A 2 -34.60 -0.05 -2.94
C GLN A 2 -33.67 -0.79 -3.90
N LYS A 3 -34.07 -1.00 -5.17
CA LYS A 3 -33.21 -1.63 -6.19
C LYS A 3 -31.94 -0.84 -6.47
N LEU A 4 -32.04 0.50 -6.54
CA LEU A 4 -30.87 1.35 -6.76
C LEU A 4 -29.90 1.32 -5.59
N ILE A 5 -30.40 1.32 -4.36
CA ILE A 5 -29.56 1.21 -3.16
C ILE A 5 -28.86 -0.15 -3.13
N SER A 6 -29.57 -1.25 -3.45
CA SER A 6 -28.99 -2.59 -3.50
C SER A 6 -27.92 -2.71 -4.57
N ILE A 7 -28.12 -2.11 -5.75
CA ILE A 7 -27.15 -2.08 -6.82
C ILE A 7 -25.91 -1.29 -6.39
N LYS A 8 -26.07 -0.13 -5.78
CA LYS A 8 -24.94 0.68 -5.28
C LYS A 8 -24.13 -0.07 -4.24
N LEU A 9 -24.78 -0.75 -3.29
CA LEU A 9 -24.09 -1.55 -2.29
C LEU A 9 -23.35 -2.73 -2.90
N PHE A 10 -23.94 -3.38 -3.89
CA PHE A 10 -23.33 -4.48 -4.63
C PHE A 10 -22.09 -4.02 -5.38
N LEU A 11 -22.17 -2.87 -6.07
CA LEU A 11 -21.04 -2.28 -6.77
C LEU A 11 -19.92 -1.88 -5.82
N LYS A 12 -20.24 -1.35 -4.64
CA LYS A 12 -19.25 -1.06 -3.60
C LYS A 12 -18.53 -2.32 -3.13
N LYS A 13 -19.25 -3.41 -2.94
CA LYS A 13 -18.66 -4.69 -2.52
C LYS A 13 -17.72 -5.24 -3.59
N ILE A 14 -18.11 -5.17 -4.86
CA ILE A 14 -17.27 -5.60 -5.98
C ILE A 14 -16.01 -4.73 -6.03
N ARG A 15 -16.15 -3.42 -5.92
CA ARG A 15 -15.02 -2.50 -5.93
C ARG A 15 -14.02 -2.82 -4.81
N LYS A 16 -14.50 -3.00 -3.59
CA LYS A 16 -13.65 -3.36 -2.45
C LYS A 16 -12.96 -4.71 -2.65
N PHE A 17 -13.66 -5.68 -3.20
CA PHE A 17 -13.08 -6.98 -3.51
C PHE A 17 -11.94 -6.87 -4.51
N ILE A 18 -12.15 -6.13 -5.59
CA ILE A 18 -11.14 -5.90 -6.62
C ILE A 18 -9.92 -5.19 -6.04
N LEU A 19 -10.14 -4.12 -5.27
CA LEU A 19 -9.08 -3.35 -4.65
C LEU A 19 -8.26 -4.19 -3.67
N LYS A 20 -8.93 -4.99 -2.85
CA LYS A 20 -8.28 -5.87 -1.89
C LYS A 20 -7.48 -6.97 -2.59
N THR A 21 -8.04 -7.57 -3.62
CA THR A 21 -7.36 -8.60 -4.42
C THR A 21 -6.11 -8.05 -5.08
N TYR A 22 -6.19 -6.86 -5.65
CA TYR A 22 -5.05 -6.17 -6.24
C TYR A 22 -3.96 -5.87 -5.20
N ALA A 23 -4.35 -5.33 -4.05
CA ALA A 23 -3.44 -4.99 -2.97
C ALA A 23 -2.69 -6.23 -2.44
N LYS A 24 -3.39 -7.34 -2.29
CA LYS A 24 -2.83 -8.59 -1.74
C LYS A 24 -1.78 -9.24 -2.64
N LYS A 25 -1.76 -8.93 -3.93
CA LYS A 25 -0.80 -9.55 -4.88
C LYS A 25 0.65 -9.33 -4.51
N ASN A 26 0.98 -8.18 -3.94
CA ASN A 26 2.36 -7.79 -3.71
C ASN A 26 2.74 -7.66 -2.22
N ILE A 27 1.83 -7.92 -1.31
CA ILE A 27 2.13 -7.87 0.13
C ILE A 27 2.93 -9.10 0.52
N LYS A 28 3.97 -8.92 1.33
CA LYS A 28 4.74 -10.04 1.89
C LYS A 28 3.88 -10.86 2.86
N SER A 29 3.24 -10.18 3.82
CA SER A 29 2.32 -10.81 4.76
C SER A 29 1.34 -9.79 5.32
N TYR A 30 0.20 -10.26 5.73
CA TYR A 30 -0.82 -9.45 6.39
C TYR A 30 -1.63 -10.33 7.33
N VAL A 31 -2.34 -9.70 8.27
CA VAL A 31 -3.23 -10.38 9.21
C VAL A 31 -4.63 -9.81 9.02
N GLU A 32 -5.62 -10.69 8.86
CA GLU A 32 -7.02 -10.24 8.79
C GLU A 32 -7.51 -9.74 10.15
N PRO A 33 -8.45 -8.76 10.22
CA PRO A 33 -9.09 -8.13 9.08
C PRO A 33 -8.21 -7.06 8.41
N LEU A 34 -8.28 -7.01 7.09
CA LEU A 34 -7.61 -6.01 6.26
C LEU A 34 -8.65 -5.29 5.42
N TYR A 35 -8.70 -3.97 5.53
CA TYR A 35 -9.66 -3.13 4.81
C TYR A 35 -8.96 -2.26 3.79
N VAL A 36 -9.32 -2.44 2.53
CA VAL A 36 -8.77 -1.68 1.40
C VAL A 36 -9.90 -0.91 0.76
N ASN A 37 -9.97 0.39 1.02
CA ASN A 37 -11.07 1.25 0.60
C ASN A 37 -10.78 2.07 -0.65
N ASN A 38 -9.53 2.11 -1.08
CA ASN A 38 -9.11 2.80 -2.29
C ASN A 38 -7.90 2.09 -2.86
N LEU A 39 -7.38 2.58 -4.00
CA LEU A 39 -6.24 1.95 -4.64
C LEU A 39 -5.02 1.96 -3.72
N CYS A 40 -4.48 0.78 -3.45
CA CYS A 40 -3.29 0.61 -2.63
C CYS A 40 -2.26 -0.20 -3.40
N ARG A 41 -1.02 0.26 -3.36
CA ARG A 41 0.13 -0.44 -3.93
C ARG A 41 1.11 -0.76 -2.83
N PHE A 42 1.30 -2.04 -2.61
CA PHE A 42 2.26 -2.55 -1.64
C PHE A 42 3.44 -3.20 -2.35
N THR A 43 4.51 -3.43 -1.61
CA THR A 43 5.67 -4.16 -2.12
C THR A 43 5.75 -5.54 -1.48
N LYS A 44 6.54 -6.43 -2.07
CA LYS A 44 6.79 -7.77 -1.52
C LYS A 44 7.62 -7.72 -0.22
N SER A 45 8.08 -6.54 0.17
CA SER A 45 8.80 -6.31 1.42
C SER A 45 7.92 -5.61 2.47
N THR A 46 6.61 -5.57 2.26
CA THR A 46 5.65 -4.94 3.17
C THR A 46 4.97 -5.99 4.03
N THR A 47 5.04 -5.79 5.35
CA THR A 47 4.36 -6.63 6.35
C THR A 47 3.33 -5.79 7.07
N LEU A 48 2.10 -6.26 7.11
CA LEU A 48 0.99 -5.57 7.75
C LEU A 48 0.52 -6.33 8.98
N GLY A 49 0.22 -5.57 10.04
CA GLY A 49 -0.45 -6.10 11.21
C GLY A 49 -1.95 -6.27 10.99
N ARG A 50 -2.65 -6.47 12.08
CA ARG A 50 -4.07 -6.75 12.13
C ARG A 50 -4.89 -5.47 12.14
N ASN A 51 -6.10 -5.52 11.58
CA ASN A 51 -7.07 -4.43 11.61
C ASN A 51 -6.55 -3.13 10.98
N CYS A 52 -5.91 -3.26 9.83
CA CYS A 52 -5.41 -2.11 9.09
C CYS A 52 -6.45 -1.63 8.08
N HIS A 53 -6.59 -0.32 7.98
CA HIS A 53 -7.54 0.35 7.08
C HIS A 53 -6.77 1.27 6.15
N PHE A 54 -6.84 1.01 4.85
CA PHE A 54 -6.11 1.79 3.86
C PHE A 54 -7.07 2.53 2.95
N ASN A 55 -6.98 3.85 2.95
CA ASN A 55 -7.77 4.74 2.10
C ASN A 55 -6.97 5.27 0.90
N GLY A 56 -5.90 4.57 0.55
CA GLY A 56 -5.01 4.90 -0.54
C GLY A 56 -3.58 5.01 -0.04
N ILE A 57 -2.71 4.13 -0.53
CA ILE A 57 -1.30 4.15 -0.19
C ILE A 57 -0.51 3.68 -1.41
N ASP A 58 0.65 4.28 -1.60
CA ASP A 58 1.60 3.86 -2.62
C ASP A 58 2.95 3.68 -1.95
N ILE A 59 3.42 2.45 -1.89
CA ILE A 59 4.72 2.11 -1.31
C ILE A 59 5.67 1.78 -2.45
N ARG A 60 6.82 2.41 -2.46
CA ARG A 60 7.84 2.22 -3.49
C ARG A 60 9.21 2.03 -2.85
N GLY A 61 10.02 1.22 -3.53
CA GLY A 61 11.40 0.99 -3.14
C GLY A 61 11.64 -0.43 -2.67
N ALA A 62 12.90 -0.73 -2.40
CA ALA A 62 13.38 -2.07 -2.06
C ALA A 62 13.47 -2.32 -0.55
N GLY A 63 13.26 -1.29 0.28
CA GLY A 63 13.32 -1.42 1.73
C GLY A 63 12.13 -2.15 2.33
N ASN A 64 12.31 -2.68 3.52
CA ASN A 64 11.24 -3.35 4.25
C ASN A 64 10.35 -2.33 4.94
N ILE A 65 9.04 -2.56 4.89
CA ILE A 65 8.08 -1.77 5.64
C ILE A 65 7.30 -2.69 6.55
N THR A 66 7.23 -2.34 7.81
CA THR A 66 6.40 -3.03 8.80
C THR A 66 5.37 -2.06 9.36
N ILE A 67 4.11 -2.37 9.15
CA ILE A 67 2.99 -1.57 9.65
C ILE A 67 2.32 -2.39 10.75
N GLY A 68 2.20 -1.80 11.93
CA GLY A 68 1.61 -2.45 13.09
C GLY A 68 0.09 -2.56 13.03
N ASP A 69 -0.48 -3.05 14.12
CA ASP A 69 -1.93 -3.25 14.24
C ASP A 69 -2.68 -1.91 14.29
N ASN A 70 -3.92 -1.93 13.84
CA ASN A 70 -4.85 -0.80 13.93
C ASN A 70 -4.40 0.46 13.18
N PHE A 71 -3.62 0.31 12.14
CA PHE A 71 -3.15 1.42 11.32
C PHE A 71 -4.26 1.89 10.38
N HIS A 72 -4.39 3.21 10.28
CA HIS A 72 -5.31 3.85 9.33
C HIS A 72 -4.53 4.82 8.46
N SER A 73 -4.55 4.63 7.16
CA SER A 73 -3.98 5.61 6.24
C SER A 73 -5.02 6.65 5.84
N GLY A 74 -4.58 7.88 5.66
CA GLY A 74 -5.35 8.86 4.91
C GLY A 74 -5.30 8.56 3.41
N THR A 75 -5.89 9.45 2.61
CA THR A 75 -5.79 9.38 1.16
C THR A 75 -4.41 9.80 0.69
N ASP A 76 -3.96 9.23 -0.44
CA ASP A 76 -2.73 9.64 -1.13
C ASP A 76 -1.46 9.58 -0.28
N LEU A 77 -1.36 8.61 0.63
CA LEU A 77 -0.13 8.38 1.37
C LEU A 77 0.92 7.76 0.46
N LEU A 78 2.09 8.37 0.41
CA LEU A 78 3.24 7.86 -0.35
C LEU A 78 4.39 7.54 0.62
N LEU A 79 4.88 6.31 0.58
CA LEU A 79 6.05 5.88 1.33
C LEU A 79 7.15 5.46 0.37
N LEU A 80 8.30 6.08 0.51
CA LEU A 80 9.49 5.77 -0.29
C LEU A 80 10.55 5.18 0.64
N THR A 81 11.07 4.01 0.27
CA THR A 81 12.10 3.33 1.04
C THR A 81 13.47 3.40 0.38
N ASP A 82 13.56 3.88 -0.83
CA ASP A 82 14.84 4.14 -1.47
C ASP A 82 14.81 5.44 -2.28
N ILE A 83 15.99 6.02 -2.45
CA ILE A 83 16.23 7.19 -3.30
C ILE A 83 17.55 6.99 -4.01
N HIS A 84 17.78 7.73 -5.09
CA HIS A 84 19.08 7.76 -5.74
C HIS A 84 20.14 8.30 -4.77
N ASN A 85 21.32 7.70 -4.80
CA ASN A 85 22.42 8.13 -3.94
C ASN A 85 23.02 9.42 -4.48
N TYR A 86 22.60 10.55 -3.92
CA TYR A 86 23.09 11.86 -4.30
C TYR A 86 24.53 12.15 -3.84
N ASN A 87 25.09 11.30 -2.98
CA ASN A 87 26.49 11.37 -2.54
C ASN A 87 27.41 10.48 -3.39
N GLY A 88 26.88 9.88 -4.46
CA GLY A 88 27.65 9.03 -5.37
C GLY A 88 28.62 9.82 -6.24
N LYS A 89 29.44 9.07 -6.98
CA LYS A 89 30.54 9.63 -7.78
C LYS A 89 30.12 10.17 -9.14
N ALA A 90 28.95 9.78 -9.64
CA ALA A 90 28.44 10.23 -10.94
C ALA A 90 27.43 11.36 -10.78
N LEU A 91 27.40 12.30 -11.73
CA LEU A 91 26.44 13.39 -11.74
C LEU A 91 25.33 13.10 -12.75
N PRO A 92 24.05 13.41 -12.42
CA PRO A 92 23.55 13.99 -11.17
C PRO A 92 23.52 13.00 -10.00
N TYR A 93 23.53 11.70 -10.28
CA TYR A 93 23.61 10.61 -9.31
C TYR A 93 24.19 9.37 -10.00
N ASP A 94 24.74 8.45 -9.24
CA ASP A 94 25.22 7.18 -9.78
C ASP A 94 24.10 6.10 -9.79
N ASP A 95 24.45 4.84 -10.11
CA ASP A 95 23.48 3.74 -10.17
C ASP A 95 23.13 3.18 -8.79
N THR A 96 23.71 3.69 -7.72
CA THR A 96 23.41 3.23 -6.37
C THR A 96 22.21 3.93 -5.79
N LYS A 97 21.57 3.29 -4.82
CA LYS A 97 20.42 3.84 -4.10
C LYS A 97 20.67 3.81 -2.61
N ILE A 98 20.08 4.78 -1.91
CA ILE A 98 20.01 4.78 -0.46
C ILE A 98 18.72 4.08 -0.08
N ILE A 99 18.81 2.97 0.65
CA ILE A 99 17.65 2.14 1.03
C ILE A 99 17.48 2.24 2.54
N LYS A 100 16.25 2.48 2.97
CA LYS A 100 15.89 2.54 4.38
C LYS A 100 14.65 1.70 4.65
N ASP A 101 14.69 0.95 5.75
CA ASP A 101 13.52 0.24 6.25
C ASP A 101 12.66 1.17 7.09
N ILE A 102 11.37 0.96 7.04
CA ILE A 102 10.39 1.73 7.80
C ILE A 102 9.60 0.80 8.71
#